data_9c84b8de3ea0d35a319499202652be13
#
_entry.id   9c84b8de3ea0d35a319499202652be13
#
_cell.length_a   1.000
_cell.length_b   1.000
_cell.length_c   1.000
_cell.angle_alpha   90.00
_cell.angle_beta   90.00
_cell.angle_gamma   90.00
#
_symmetry.space_group_name_H-M   'P 1'
#
loop_
_entity.id
_entity.type
_entity.pdbx_description
1 polymer ?
#
loop_
_entity_poly.entity_id
_entity_poly.type
_entity_poly.pdbx_seq_one_letter_code
_entity_poly.pdbx_strand_id
1 'polypeptide(L)'
;MMNLDPKTYSYVSKKSNNLILIAVGYIALLLTWFFGSSDKVFYFSYLTSYFYWLSIILGGMFFVMVHYAFSATWSVSIRRIMENTIMLIPLFTLPFLPIIFGMEKLFKWLPNHYYWKTHDFEADYLIQHKLAYLNEDSFIFRAFLYLSLIHISEPTRHR
;
A
#
# COMPACT_ATOMS: atom_id res chain seq x y z
N MET A 1 7.95 23.63 -41.55
CA MET A 1 6.93 23.06 -40.67
C MET A 1 7.02 21.54 -40.79
N MET A 2 7.50 20.87 -39.74
CA MET A 2 7.63 19.41 -39.70
C MET A 2 6.24 18.83 -39.46
N ASN A 3 5.71 18.10 -40.44
CA ASN A 3 4.39 17.48 -40.33
C ASN A 3 4.52 16.28 -39.41
N LEU A 4 4.30 16.43 -38.14
CA LEU A 4 4.36 15.36 -37.14
C LEU A 4 3.09 14.52 -37.26
N ASP A 5 3.22 13.35 -37.87
CA ASP A 5 2.13 12.38 -37.98
C ASP A 5 1.70 11.96 -36.55
N PRO A 6 0.46 12.23 -36.11
CA PRO A 6 0.01 11.90 -34.74
C PRO A 6 0.02 10.40 -34.44
N LYS A 7 0.14 9.53 -35.44
CA LYS A 7 0.27 8.09 -35.28
C LYS A 7 1.63 7.63 -34.75
N THR A 8 2.67 8.46 -34.88
CA THR A 8 4.04 8.10 -34.47
C THR A 8 4.23 8.17 -32.94
N TYR A 9 3.33 8.80 -32.19
CA TYR A 9 3.41 8.95 -30.74
C TYR A 9 2.39 8.13 -29.94
N SER A 10 1.58 7.30 -30.60
CA SER A 10 0.72 6.37 -29.87
C SER A 10 1.55 5.17 -29.39
N TYR A 11 2.11 5.27 -28.17
CA TYR A 11 2.62 4.10 -27.47
C TYR A 11 1.43 3.18 -27.15
N VAL A 12 1.16 2.26 -28.05
CA VAL A 12 0.18 1.19 -27.81
C VAL A 12 0.87 0.19 -26.88
N SER A 13 0.81 0.45 -25.58
CA SER A 13 1.16 -0.56 -24.60
C SER A 13 0.27 -1.78 -24.83
N LYS A 14 0.89 -2.89 -25.24
CA LYS A 14 0.17 -4.15 -25.43
C LYS A 14 -0.38 -4.55 -24.05
N LYS A 15 -1.69 -4.51 -23.86
CA LYS A 15 -2.37 -4.86 -22.59
C LYS A 15 -1.86 -6.18 -21.99
N SER A 16 -1.49 -7.13 -22.85
CA SER A 16 -0.87 -8.41 -22.48
C SER A 16 0.45 -8.24 -21.74
N ASN A 17 1.33 -7.33 -22.17
CA ASN A 17 2.64 -7.15 -21.53
C ASN A 17 2.53 -6.57 -20.12
N ASN A 18 1.56 -5.69 -19.90
CA ASN A 18 1.33 -5.11 -18.57
C ASN A 18 0.80 -6.15 -17.58
N LEU A 19 -0.09 -7.04 -18.04
CA LEU A 19 -0.58 -8.15 -17.20
C LEU A 19 0.54 -9.12 -16.83
N ILE A 20 1.43 -9.43 -17.77
CA ILE A 20 2.59 -10.29 -17.52
C ILE A 20 3.50 -9.66 -16.48
N LEU A 21 3.81 -8.36 -16.57
CA LEU A 21 4.65 -7.66 -15.60
C LEU A 21 4.04 -7.66 -14.20
N ILE A 22 2.73 -7.43 -14.08
CA ILE A 22 2.01 -7.51 -12.82
C ILE A 22 2.08 -8.93 -12.25
N ALA A 23 1.81 -9.95 -13.07
CA ALA A 23 1.87 -11.35 -12.65
C ALA A 23 3.28 -11.73 -12.15
N VAL A 24 4.32 -11.35 -12.89
CA VAL A 24 5.72 -11.59 -12.50
C VAL A 24 6.04 -10.90 -11.18
N GLY A 25 5.57 -9.66 -10.98
CA GLY A 25 5.75 -8.94 -9.71
C GLY A 25 5.11 -9.66 -8.53
N TYR A 26 3.87 -10.14 -8.68
CA TYR A 26 3.20 -10.92 -7.62
C TYR A 26 3.85 -12.27 -7.37
N ILE A 27 4.28 -12.98 -8.39
CA ILE A 27 5.03 -14.25 -8.25
C ILE A 27 6.33 -14.00 -7.48
N ALA A 28 7.08 -12.95 -7.80
CA ALA A 28 8.29 -12.57 -7.08
C ALA A 28 8.00 -12.28 -5.60
N LEU A 29 6.92 -11.55 -5.28
CA LEU A 29 6.50 -11.29 -3.90
C LEU A 29 6.14 -12.58 -3.16
N LEU A 30 5.41 -13.50 -3.79
CA LEU A 30 5.06 -14.80 -3.19
C LEU A 30 6.30 -15.65 -2.94
N LEU A 31 7.24 -15.71 -3.88
CA LEU A 31 8.50 -16.43 -3.70
C LEU A 31 9.32 -15.84 -2.54
N THR A 32 9.45 -14.52 -2.49
CA THR A 32 10.16 -13.84 -1.40
C THR A 32 9.50 -14.10 -0.05
N TRP A 33 8.18 -14.11 0.02
CA TRP A 33 7.44 -14.45 1.23
C TRP A 33 7.65 -15.91 1.63
N PHE A 34 7.58 -16.84 0.69
CA PHE A 34 7.75 -18.28 0.97
C PHE A 34 9.14 -18.60 1.53
N PHE A 35 10.20 -18.02 0.95
CA PHE A 35 11.57 -18.23 1.40
C PHE A 35 11.96 -17.42 2.63
N GLY A 36 11.38 -16.22 2.81
CA GLY A 36 11.76 -15.27 3.86
C GLY A 36 10.82 -15.26 5.07
N SER A 37 9.68 -15.96 5.04
CA SER A 37 8.63 -15.84 6.06
C SER A 37 9.03 -16.34 7.46
N SER A 38 10.12 -17.09 7.59
CA SER A 38 10.64 -17.51 8.90
C SER A 38 11.37 -16.41 9.65
N ASP A 39 11.91 -15.42 8.95
CA ASP A 39 12.80 -14.39 9.51
C ASP A 39 12.04 -13.12 9.90
N LYS A 40 12.33 -12.59 11.09
CA LYS A 40 11.80 -11.30 11.56
C LYS A 40 12.23 -10.16 10.65
N VAL A 41 13.50 -10.17 10.22
CA VAL A 41 14.10 -9.14 9.36
C VAL A 41 13.32 -9.02 8.05
N PHE A 42 12.84 -10.15 7.51
CA PHE A 42 11.99 -10.16 6.32
C PHE A 42 10.73 -9.31 6.50
N TYR A 43 9.97 -9.54 7.59
CA TYR A 43 8.72 -8.83 7.82
C TYR A 43 8.92 -7.33 8.06
N PHE A 44 9.98 -6.93 8.76
CA PHE A 44 10.33 -5.52 8.96
C PHE A 44 10.74 -4.84 7.65
N SER A 45 11.57 -5.50 6.84
CA SER A 45 11.98 -4.98 5.53
C SER A 45 10.78 -4.89 4.57
N TYR A 46 9.91 -5.90 4.60
CA TYR A 46 8.69 -5.91 3.81
C TYR A 46 7.74 -4.77 4.20
N LEU A 47 7.52 -4.58 5.50
CA LEU A 47 6.69 -3.50 6.03
C LEU A 47 7.22 -2.12 5.60
N THR A 48 8.54 -1.91 5.72
CA THR A 48 9.18 -0.65 5.31
C THR A 48 8.99 -0.40 3.82
N SER A 49 9.21 -1.42 2.99
CA SER A 49 9.02 -1.33 1.53
C SER A 49 7.57 -1.05 1.15
N TYR A 50 6.62 -1.71 1.83
CA TYR A 50 5.20 -1.49 1.61
C TYR A 50 4.79 -0.06 1.93
N PHE A 51 5.19 0.46 3.10
CA PHE A 51 4.90 1.85 3.48
C PHE A 51 5.58 2.88 2.59
N TYR A 52 6.78 2.61 2.11
CA TYR A 52 7.46 3.49 1.16
C TYR A 52 6.62 3.68 -0.11
N TRP A 53 6.18 2.60 -0.74
CA TRP A 53 5.35 2.69 -1.94
C TRP A 53 3.96 3.26 -1.66
N LEU A 54 3.35 2.88 -0.54
CA LEU A 54 2.06 3.42 -0.13
C LEU A 54 2.13 4.94 0.09
N SER A 55 3.21 5.46 0.68
CA SER A 55 3.39 6.89 0.91
C SER A 55 3.49 7.69 -0.40
N ILE A 56 4.10 7.13 -1.44
CA ILE A 56 4.13 7.75 -2.77
C ILE A 56 2.72 7.88 -3.35
N ILE A 57 1.92 6.82 -3.24
CA ILE A 57 0.54 6.81 -3.73
C ILE A 57 -0.33 7.82 -2.96
N LEU A 58 -0.22 7.83 -1.63
CA LEU A 58 -0.95 8.78 -0.77
C LEU A 58 -0.51 10.22 -1.02
N GLY A 59 0.78 10.46 -1.26
CA GLY A 59 1.31 11.76 -1.65
C GLY A 59 0.73 12.24 -2.99
N GLY A 60 0.63 11.34 -3.97
CA GLY A 60 -0.06 11.62 -5.24
C GLY A 60 -1.53 11.96 -5.06
N MET A 61 -2.24 11.22 -4.20
CA MET A 61 -3.65 11.50 -3.87
C MET A 61 -3.80 12.88 -3.22
N PHE A 62 -2.97 13.19 -2.22
CA PHE A 62 -2.98 14.50 -1.57
C PHE A 62 -2.73 15.63 -2.57
N PHE A 63 -1.74 15.47 -3.48
CA PHE A 63 -1.45 16.44 -4.52
C PHE A 63 -2.67 16.69 -5.43
N VAL A 64 -3.34 15.62 -5.86
CA VAL A 64 -4.54 15.73 -6.71
C VAL A 64 -5.68 16.42 -5.98
N MET A 65 -5.90 16.10 -4.69
CA MET A 65 -6.91 16.78 -3.87
C MET A 65 -6.64 18.28 -3.75
N VAL A 66 -5.40 18.67 -3.49
CA VAL A 66 -4.96 20.09 -3.45
C VAL A 66 -5.18 20.77 -4.81
N HIS A 67 -4.83 20.07 -5.90
CA HIS A 67 -5.05 20.59 -7.26
C HIS A 67 -6.52 20.92 -7.54
N TYR A 68 -7.43 20.04 -7.14
CA TYR A 68 -8.87 20.29 -7.31
C TYR A 68 -9.37 21.41 -6.38
N ALA A 69 -8.88 21.47 -5.14
CA ALA A 69 -9.28 22.50 -4.19
C ALA A 69 -8.92 23.93 -4.65
N PHE A 70 -7.76 24.07 -5.30
CA PHE A 70 -7.27 25.38 -5.77
C PHE A 70 -7.55 25.66 -7.25
N SER A 71 -8.24 24.77 -7.96
CA SER A 71 -8.53 24.89 -9.41
C SER A 71 -7.29 25.24 -10.24
N ALA A 72 -6.14 24.65 -9.90
CA ALA A 72 -4.85 25.00 -10.49
C ALA A 72 -4.77 24.54 -11.95
N THR A 73 -4.40 25.45 -12.85
CA THR A 73 -4.32 25.18 -14.30
C THR A 73 -2.91 24.81 -14.78
N TRP A 74 -1.88 25.18 -14.02
CA TRP A 74 -0.48 25.03 -14.41
C TRP A 74 0.05 23.57 -14.32
N SER A 75 -0.56 22.74 -13.50
CA SER A 75 -0.06 21.39 -13.17
C SER A 75 -0.80 20.26 -13.88
N VAL A 76 -1.49 20.53 -14.99
CA VAL A 76 -2.31 19.54 -15.71
C VAL A 76 -1.52 18.28 -16.13
N SER A 77 -0.27 18.44 -16.55
CA SER A 77 0.58 17.31 -16.97
C SER A 77 0.98 16.43 -15.78
N ILE A 78 1.30 17.05 -14.64
CA ILE A 78 1.68 16.32 -13.40
C ILE A 78 0.45 15.62 -12.82
N ARG A 79 -0.71 16.26 -12.86
CA ARG A 79 -1.98 15.69 -12.39
C ARG A 79 -2.26 14.32 -13.03
N ARG A 80 -2.09 14.19 -14.34
CA ARG A 80 -2.32 12.93 -15.05
C ARG A 80 -1.44 11.79 -14.55
N ILE A 81 -0.17 12.09 -14.24
CA ILE A 81 0.75 11.09 -13.68
C ILE A 81 0.30 10.67 -12.30
N MET A 82 -0.11 11.63 -11.44
CA MET A 82 -0.58 11.35 -10.09
C MET A 82 -1.90 10.57 -10.08
N GLU A 83 -2.87 10.93 -10.95
CA GLU A 83 -4.12 10.18 -11.11
C GLU A 83 -3.86 8.71 -11.51
N ASN A 84 -2.92 8.46 -12.43
CA ASN A 84 -2.54 7.09 -12.79
C ASN A 84 -1.88 6.33 -11.63
N THR A 85 -1.12 7.02 -10.77
CA THR A 85 -0.50 6.41 -9.58
C THR A 85 -1.55 6.05 -8.53
N ILE A 86 -2.57 6.88 -8.35
CA ILE A 86 -3.68 6.62 -7.42
C ILE A 86 -4.47 5.36 -7.83
N MET A 87 -4.64 5.11 -9.12
CA MET A 87 -5.32 3.90 -9.62
C MET A 87 -4.64 2.59 -9.20
N LEU A 88 -3.43 2.65 -8.63
CA LEU A 88 -2.75 1.47 -8.06
C LEU A 88 -3.25 1.11 -6.65
N ILE A 89 -4.04 1.95 -5.98
CA ILE A 89 -4.52 1.72 -4.61
C ILE A 89 -5.19 0.34 -4.44
N PRO A 90 -6.16 -0.06 -5.30
CA PRO A 90 -6.77 -1.38 -5.17
C PRO A 90 -5.76 -2.53 -5.28
N LEU A 91 -4.75 -2.35 -6.13
CA LEU A 91 -3.69 -3.33 -6.33
C LEU A 91 -2.82 -3.47 -5.07
N PHE A 92 -2.64 -2.39 -4.29
CA PHE A 92 -1.86 -2.38 -3.05
C PHE A 92 -2.56 -3.07 -1.87
N THR A 93 -3.84 -3.39 -1.97
CA THR A 93 -4.55 -4.17 -0.97
C THR A 93 -4.03 -5.61 -0.87
N LEU A 94 -3.66 -6.22 -2.00
CA LEU A 94 -3.12 -7.58 -2.03
C LEU A 94 -1.75 -7.72 -1.32
N PRO A 95 -0.75 -6.86 -1.57
CA PRO A 95 0.52 -6.87 -0.84
C PRO A 95 0.39 -6.56 0.66
N PHE A 96 -0.77 -6.13 1.15
CA PHE A 96 -1.02 -5.98 2.59
C PHE A 96 -1.21 -7.31 3.31
N LEU A 97 -1.63 -8.37 2.62
CA LEU A 97 -1.89 -9.69 3.22
C LEU A 97 -0.68 -10.28 3.96
N PRO A 98 0.55 -10.28 3.45
CA PRO A 98 1.71 -10.78 4.19
C PRO A 98 1.96 -10.06 5.51
N ILE A 99 1.58 -8.78 5.62
CA ILE A 99 1.69 -8.02 6.87
C ILE A 99 0.71 -8.57 7.91
N ILE A 100 -0.53 -8.91 7.50
CA ILE A 100 -1.52 -9.54 8.37
C ILE A 100 -1.00 -10.89 8.88
N PHE A 101 -0.48 -11.75 8.01
CA PHE A 101 0.07 -13.05 8.40
C PHE A 101 1.34 -12.95 9.27
N GLY A 102 2.08 -11.85 9.17
CA GLY A 102 3.28 -11.61 9.94
C GLY A 102 3.08 -10.74 11.19
N MET A 103 1.85 -10.43 11.59
CA MET A 103 1.55 -9.50 12.69
C MET A 103 2.24 -9.89 14.00
N GLU A 104 2.23 -11.17 14.36
CA GLU A 104 2.87 -11.69 15.57
C GLU A 104 4.40 -11.44 15.61
N LYS A 105 5.04 -11.36 14.44
CA LYS A 105 6.48 -11.06 14.34
C LYS A 105 6.78 -9.58 14.29
N LEU A 106 5.82 -8.77 13.82
CA LEU A 106 5.97 -7.33 13.62
C LEU A 106 5.59 -6.53 14.88
N PHE A 107 4.46 -6.87 15.51
CA PHE A 107 3.83 -6.01 16.49
C PHE A 107 3.98 -6.55 17.93
N LYS A 108 4.74 -5.82 18.75
CA LYS A 108 5.01 -6.17 20.14
C LYS A 108 3.76 -6.18 21.03
N TRP A 109 2.70 -5.49 20.66
CA TRP A 109 1.46 -5.45 21.43
C TRP A 109 0.61 -6.73 21.30
N LEU A 110 0.99 -7.67 20.44
CA LEU A 110 0.35 -8.98 20.39
C LEU A 110 0.94 -9.92 21.45
N PRO A 111 0.09 -10.69 22.18
CA PRO A 111 0.56 -11.59 23.25
C PRO A 111 1.48 -12.70 22.72
N ASN A 112 1.29 -13.15 21.47
CA ASN A 112 2.11 -14.18 20.84
C ASN A 112 3.44 -13.67 20.28
N HIS A 113 3.75 -12.38 20.43
CA HIS A 113 5.01 -11.84 19.97
C HIS A 113 6.19 -12.46 20.72
N TYR A 114 7.28 -12.74 20.02
CA TYR A 114 8.46 -13.43 20.58
C TYR A 114 9.08 -12.74 21.81
N TYR A 115 8.90 -11.45 21.97
CA TYR A 115 9.39 -10.68 23.12
C TYR A 115 8.80 -11.19 24.43
N TRP A 116 7.55 -11.63 24.43
CA TRP A 116 6.83 -12.11 25.60
C TRP A 116 7.19 -13.54 26.01
N LYS A 117 8.03 -14.23 25.23
CA LYS A 117 8.59 -15.53 25.64
C LYS A 117 9.54 -15.41 26.85
N THR A 118 10.12 -14.22 27.06
CA THR A 118 11.06 -13.92 28.14
C THR A 118 10.58 -12.81 29.07
N HIS A 119 9.44 -12.19 28.78
CA HIS A 119 8.86 -11.09 29.55
C HIS A 119 7.37 -11.35 29.76
N ASP A 120 6.85 -10.96 30.91
CA ASP A 120 5.43 -11.07 31.24
C ASP A 120 4.61 -10.05 30.47
N PHE A 121 3.74 -10.53 29.58
CA PHE A 121 2.81 -9.68 28.84
C PHE A 121 1.79 -8.98 29.75
N GLU A 122 1.31 -9.71 30.77
CA GLU A 122 0.32 -9.20 31.74
C GLU A 122 0.90 -8.12 32.67
N ALA A 123 2.21 -8.11 32.89
CA ALA A 123 2.90 -7.11 33.70
C ALA A 123 3.13 -5.77 33.02
N ASP A 124 2.99 -5.70 31.68
CA ASP A 124 3.16 -4.45 30.93
C ASP A 124 1.89 -3.59 30.99
N TYR A 125 1.83 -2.71 32.00
CA TYR A 125 0.70 -1.80 32.24
C TYR A 125 0.32 -0.96 31.00
N LEU A 126 1.29 -0.52 30.22
CA LEU A 126 1.04 0.34 29.04
C LEU A 126 0.29 -0.41 27.93
N ILE A 127 0.60 -1.68 27.75
CA ILE A 127 -0.08 -2.52 26.75
C ILE A 127 -1.46 -2.93 27.28
N GLN A 128 -1.55 -3.38 28.54
CA GLN A 128 -2.79 -3.81 29.15
C GLN A 128 -3.87 -2.72 29.09
N HIS A 129 -3.49 -1.47 29.38
CA HIS A 129 -4.44 -0.34 29.33
C HIS A 129 -4.96 -0.01 27.93
N LYS A 130 -4.26 -0.47 26.87
CA LYS A 130 -4.60 -0.22 25.46
C LYS A 130 -5.15 -1.44 24.74
N LEU A 131 -5.35 -2.57 25.41
CA LEU A 131 -5.82 -3.81 24.77
C LEU A 131 -7.15 -3.67 24.05
N ALA A 132 -8.05 -2.83 24.53
CA ALA A 132 -9.32 -2.54 23.87
C ALA A 132 -9.13 -1.97 22.46
N TYR A 133 -8.04 -1.23 22.24
CA TYR A 133 -7.68 -0.63 20.95
C TYR A 133 -6.62 -1.45 20.20
N LEU A 134 -5.62 -2.00 20.91
CA LEU A 134 -4.49 -2.75 20.38
C LEU A 134 -4.78 -4.26 20.42
N ASN A 135 -5.79 -4.70 19.69
CA ASN A 135 -6.07 -6.11 19.45
C ASN A 135 -6.08 -6.42 17.95
N GLU A 136 -5.92 -7.69 17.61
CA GLU A 136 -5.80 -8.16 16.23
C GLU A 136 -7.04 -7.80 15.40
N ASP A 137 -8.23 -8.08 15.91
CA ASP A 137 -9.49 -7.83 15.21
C ASP A 137 -9.70 -6.33 14.93
N SER A 138 -9.43 -5.48 15.93
CA SER A 138 -9.53 -4.03 15.76
C SER A 138 -8.50 -3.49 14.77
N PHE A 139 -7.30 -4.06 14.73
CA PHE A 139 -6.28 -3.66 13.75
C PHE A 139 -6.71 -4.01 12.34
N ILE A 140 -7.15 -5.24 12.12
CA ILE A 140 -7.62 -5.72 10.80
C ILE A 140 -8.81 -4.89 10.35
N PHE A 141 -9.81 -4.69 11.23
CA PHE A 141 -10.98 -3.87 10.92
C PHE A 141 -10.60 -2.45 10.49
N ARG A 142 -9.73 -1.77 11.27
CA ARG A 142 -9.26 -0.42 10.94
C ARG A 142 -8.47 -0.38 9.64
N ALA A 143 -7.62 -1.37 9.40
CA ALA A 143 -6.84 -1.44 8.16
C ALA A 143 -7.75 -1.54 6.94
N PHE A 144 -8.75 -2.42 6.97
CA PHE A 144 -9.74 -2.52 5.90
C PHE A 144 -10.59 -1.26 5.76
N LEU A 145 -11.00 -0.65 6.86
CA LEU A 145 -11.76 0.59 6.83
C LEU A 145 -10.95 1.72 6.18
N TYR A 146 -9.68 1.87 6.55
CA TYR A 146 -8.83 2.92 5.97
C TYR A 146 -8.54 2.67 4.49
N LEU A 147 -8.23 1.43 4.09
CA LEU A 147 -8.03 1.09 2.68
C LEU A 147 -9.32 1.30 1.86
N SER A 148 -10.48 0.97 2.42
CA SER A 148 -11.78 1.23 1.79
C SER A 148 -12.06 2.73 1.65
N LEU A 149 -11.81 3.52 2.67
CA LEU A 149 -12.00 4.98 2.62
C LEU A 149 -11.07 5.64 1.59
N ILE A 150 -9.81 5.20 1.51
CA ILE A 150 -8.85 5.67 0.51
C ILE A 150 -9.37 5.34 -0.89
N HIS A 151 -9.89 4.13 -1.10
CA HIS A 151 -10.45 3.72 -2.38
C HIS A 151 -11.70 4.53 -2.78
N ILE A 152 -12.58 4.83 -1.83
CA ILE A 152 -13.79 5.64 -2.08
C ILE A 152 -13.42 7.11 -2.38
N SER A 153 -12.36 7.64 -1.77
CA SER A 153 -11.90 9.01 -2.00
C SER A 153 -11.17 9.19 -3.33
N GLU A 154 -10.96 8.11 -4.09
CA GLU A 154 -10.42 8.17 -5.43
C GLU A 154 -11.32 9.04 -6.32
N PRO A 155 -10.78 10.11 -6.96
CA PRO A 155 -11.58 10.99 -7.79
C PRO A 155 -12.13 10.20 -8.98
N THR A 156 -13.41 9.83 -8.89
CA THR A 156 -14.12 9.18 -9.98
C THR A 156 -14.07 10.09 -11.19
N ARG A 157 -13.42 9.62 -12.24
CA ARG A 157 -13.32 10.30 -13.53
C ARG A 157 -14.70 10.31 -14.16
N HIS A 158 -15.52 11.31 -13.83
CA HIS A 158 -16.70 11.61 -14.62
C HIS A 158 -16.23 12.01 -16.03
N ARG A 159 -16.50 11.15 -16.99
CA ARG A 159 -16.40 11.44 -18.43
C ARG A 159 -17.49 12.40 -18.87
#